data_84b29a799e4616acb7c77888af6eae88
#
_entry.id   84b29a799e4616acb7c77888af6eae88
#
_cell.length_a   1.000
_cell.length_b   1.000
_cell.length_c   1.000
_cell.angle_alpha   90.00
_cell.angle_beta   90.00
_cell.angle_gamma   90.00
#
_symmetry.space_group_name_H-M   'P 1'
#
loop_
_entity.id
_entity.type
_entity.pdbx_description
1 polymer ?
#
loop_
_entity_poly.entity_id
_entity_poly.type
_entity_poly.pdbx_seq_one_letter_code
_entity_poly.pdbx_strand_id
1 'polypeptide(L)'
;MGTVSFFSDSCLIVKYTINQIVIGYARMVTAHHKPRRRVSGGRAERLAKQRIKSGNEAVRGGLMGGCYSPLSKIDMDNINKAALTVLENTGISDHFEELVDLILPNGAFLNKHGRLCFPQSLMEDILANSAKEFYVYARGEREGKDDMHCTSKSVYFANSGTAVTTFDSQTKSYRPSILRDIYDFTRLVDELENIHMLGDTVLASDIEDDFTHDINTVYAILSGSQKPACITFRDRSHIPHAIRLFDFASGGEGSFMKKPSVIFGGCPIVSPLRVGRENMEILIDTAKLGLTVDLAVPPQAGATAPATLAGTLVQAVAETLACVAIVNLIR
;
A
#
# COMPACT_ATOMS: atom_id res chain seq x y z
N MET A 1 -14.02 -20.32 23.85
CA MET A 1 -12.78 -20.30 23.06
C MET A 1 -13.19 -20.01 21.61
N GLY A 2 -13.29 -18.76 21.24
CA GLY A 2 -13.66 -18.34 19.88
C GLY A 2 -12.37 -18.14 19.08
N THR A 3 -12.13 -18.97 18.08
CA THR A 3 -11.08 -18.79 17.08
C THR A 3 -11.40 -17.53 16.28
N VAL A 4 -10.63 -16.47 16.51
CA VAL A 4 -10.73 -15.21 15.73
C VAL A 4 -10.19 -15.51 14.33
N SER A 5 -11.07 -15.44 13.33
CA SER A 5 -10.72 -15.64 11.92
C SER A 5 -10.05 -14.37 11.40
N PHE A 6 -8.73 -14.35 11.38
CA PHE A 6 -7.89 -13.21 10.98
C PHE A 6 -8.12 -12.70 9.56
N PHE A 7 -8.63 -13.53 8.67
CA PHE A 7 -8.83 -13.14 7.27
C PHE A 7 -10.21 -12.59 6.95
N SER A 8 -11.15 -12.59 7.89
CA SER A 8 -12.49 -12.08 7.61
C SER A 8 -12.63 -10.57 7.80
N ASP A 9 -11.85 -9.94 8.70
CA ASP A 9 -12.13 -8.58 9.12
C ASP A 9 -10.93 -7.63 9.23
N SER A 10 -9.71 -8.06 8.94
CA SER A 10 -8.51 -7.23 9.13
C SER A 10 -7.96 -6.67 7.82
N CYS A 11 -7.82 -5.39 7.82
CA CYS A 11 -7.08 -4.48 6.95
C CYS A 11 -6.87 -4.89 5.47
N LEU A 12 -7.52 -4.16 4.59
CA LEU A 12 -7.52 -4.32 3.12
C LEU A 12 -6.13 -4.31 2.48
N ILE A 13 -5.18 -3.61 3.06
CA ILE A 13 -3.80 -3.45 2.57
C ILE A 13 -3.04 -4.79 2.64
N VAL A 14 -3.24 -5.57 3.72
CA VAL A 14 -2.64 -6.91 3.84
C VAL A 14 -3.20 -7.87 2.78
N LYS A 15 -4.51 -7.81 2.52
CA LYS A 15 -5.15 -8.62 1.46
C LYS A 15 -4.64 -8.26 0.06
N TYR A 16 -4.35 -6.98 -0.19
CA TYR A 16 -3.89 -6.52 -1.50
C TYR A 16 -2.47 -6.98 -1.81
N THR A 17 -1.56 -6.91 -0.85
CA THR A 17 -0.15 -7.36 -1.01
C THR A 17 -0.08 -8.88 -1.22
N ILE A 18 -0.85 -9.66 -0.46
CA ILE A 18 -0.93 -11.13 -0.62
C ILE A 18 -1.53 -11.52 -1.98
N ASN A 19 -2.58 -10.84 -2.43
CA ASN A 19 -3.21 -11.11 -3.72
C ASN A 19 -2.32 -10.75 -4.92
N GLN A 20 -1.49 -9.71 -4.85
CA GLN A 20 -0.55 -9.37 -5.91
C GLN A 20 0.52 -10.46 -6.10
N ILE A 21 1.04 -11.02 -5.02
CA ILE A 21 2.04 -12.12 -5.08
C ILE A 21 1.43 -13.38 -5.72
N VAL A 22 0.17 -13.71 -5.39
CA VAL A 22 -0.51 -14.92 -5.89
C VAL A 22 -0.97 -14.76 -7.34
N ILE A 23 -1.47 -13.61 -7.75
CA ILE A 23 -1.95 -13.36 -9.14
C ILE A 23 -0.79 -13.36 -10.14
N GLY A 24 0.37 -12.84 -9.79
CA GLY A 24 1.57 -12.87 -10.64
C GLY A 24 2.01 -14.30 -10.99
N TYR A 25 1.95 -15.21 -10.05
CA TYR A 25 2.40 -16.60 -10.23
C TYR A 25 1.37 -17.51 -10.93
N ALA A 26 0.08 -17.33 -10.66
CA ALA A 26 -0.98 -18.11 -11.32
C ALA A 26 -1.01 -17.90 -12.84
N ARG A 27 -0.57 -16.73 -13.35
CA ARG A 27 -0.45 -16.46 -14.78
C ARG A 27 0.73 -17.18 -15.45
N MET A 28 1.79 -17.54 -14.71
CA MET A 28 2.95 -18.26 -15.25
C MET A 28 2.72 -19.78 -15.43
N VAL A 29 1.85 -20.38 -14.59
CA VAL A 29 1.73 -21.85 -14.53
C VAL A 29 0.58 -22.40 -15.40
N THR A 30 -0.37 -21.58 -15.84
CA THR A 30 -1.58 -22.07 -16.56
C THR A 30 -1.65 -21.74 -18.04
N ALA A 31 -0.52 -21.49 -18.71
CA ALA A 31 -0.49 -21.30 -20.16
C ALA A 31 -0.64 -22.63 -20.93
N HIS A 32 -1.72 -23.39 -20.68
CA HIS A 32 -2.20 -24.41 -21.60
C HIS A 32 -3.20 -23.78 -22.56
N HIS A 33 -2.73 -23.51 -23.76
CA HIS A 33 -3.51 -23.01 -24.88
C HIS A 33 -4.63 -24.02 -25.25
N LYS A 34 -5.90 -23.68 -24.93
CA LYS A 34 -7.06 -24.23 -25.64
C LYS A 34 -7.31 -23.36 -26.88
N PRO A 35 -7.49 -23.94 -28.08
CA PRO A 35 -7.77 -23.16 -29.28
C PRO A 35 -9.08 -22.42 -29.14
N ARG A 36 -9.06 -21.09 -29.23
CA ARG A 36 -10.25 -20.24 -29.23
C ARG A 36 -11.06 -20.52 -30.52
N ARG A 37 -12.27 -21.01 -30.37
CA ARG A 37 -13.26 -21.08 -31.45
C ARG A 37 -13.44 -19.71 -32.09
N ARG A 38 -13.17 -19.59 -33.38
CA ARG A 38 -13.39 -18.35 -34.13
C ARG A 38 -14.86 -18.00 -34.11
N VAL A 39 -15.20 -16.89 -33.45
CA VAL A 39 -16.53 -16.28 -33.53
C VAL A 39 -16.62 -15.58 -34.89
N SER A 40 -17.55 -16.03 -35.74
CA SER A 40 -17.85 -15.41 -37.03
C SER A 40 -18.44 -14.03 -36.81
N GLY A 41 -17.75 -13.00 -37.23
CA GLY A 41 -18.22 -11.61 -37.21
C GLY A 41 -17.09 -10.71 -37.69
N GLY A 42 -17.35 -9.86 -38.68
CA GLY A 42 -16.39 -8.93 -39.23
C GLY A 42 -15.87 -7.90 -38.23
N ARG A 43 -14.80 -7.19 -38.59
CA ARG A 43 -14.19 -6.13 -37.78
C ARG A 43 -15.21 -5.08 -37.30
N ALA A 44 -16.20 -4.75 -38.15
CA ALA A 44 -17.28 -3.81 -37.85
C ALA A 44 -18.22 -4.34 -36.74
N GLU A 45 -18.54 -5.62 -36.73
CA GLU A 45 -19.39 -6.24 -35.72
C GLU A 45 -18.69 -6.38 -34.36
N ARG A 46 -17.37 -6.64 -34.38
CA ARG A 46 -16.54 -6.59 -33.17
C ARG A 46 -16.42 -5.18 -32.58
N LEU A 47 -16.25 -4.17 -33.44
CA LEU A 47 -16.23 -2.76 -33.02
C LEU A 47 -17.60 -2.30 -32.52
N ALA A 48 -18.70 -2.74 -33.15
CA ALA A 48 -20.06 -2.47 -32.68
C ALA A 48 -20.33 -3.14 -31.33
N LYS A 49 -19.93 -4.41 -31.15
CA LYS A 49 -20.04 -5.10 -29.84
C LYS A 49 -19.13 -4.49 -28.75
N GLN A 50 -18.00 -3.91 -29.11
CA GLN A 50 -17.19 -3.10 -28.19
C GLN A 50 -17.84 -1.77 -27.84
N ARG A 51 -18.53 -1.11 -28.79
CA ARG A 51 -19.29 0.13 -28.56
C ARG A 51 -20.58 -0.09 -27.76
N ILE A 52 -21.22 -1.26 -27.86
CA ILE A 52 -22.43 -1.62 -27.09
C ILE A 52 -22.11 -1.98 -25.63
N LYS A 53 -20.83 -2.12 -25.26
CA LYS A 53 -20.37 -2.17 -23.85
C LYS A 53 -20.21 -0.78 -23.24
N SER A 54 -20.86 0.23 -23.75
CA SER A 54 -21.00 1.53 -23.11
C SER A 54 -22.04 1.50 -22.01
N GLY A 55 -21.73 0.88 -20.92
CA GLY A 55 -22.54 0.77 -19.72
C GLY A 55 -21.71 0.47 -18.50
N ASN A 56 -20.38 0.55 -18.62
CA ASN A 56 -19.52 0.50 -17.46
C ASN A 56 -19.45 1.92 -16.87
N GLU A 57 -20.44 2.24 -16.04
CA GLU A 57 -20.30 3.39 -15.15
C GLU A 57 -19.05 3.19 -14.30
N ALA A 58 -18.33 4.29 -14.08
CA ALA A 58 -17.17 4.29 -13.21
C ALA A 58 -17.56 3.80 -11.81
N VAL A 59 -16.82 2.84 -11.27
CA VAL A 59 -17.10 2.28 -9.94
C VAL A 59 -16.41 3.15 -8.89
N ARG A 60 -16.92 4.37 -8.70
CA ARG A 60 -16.34 5.39 -7.81
C ARG A 60 -16.31 4.93 -6.35
N GLY A 61 -17.29 4.16 -5.90
CA GLY A 61 -17.36 3.58 -4.57
C GLY A 61 -16.48 2.34 -4.36
N GLY A 62 -15.64 1.99 -5.35
CA GLY A 62 -14.83 0.77 -5.34
C GLY A 62 -15.61 -0.47 -5.78
N LEU A 63 -14.91 -1.58 -5.95
CA LEU A 63 -15.48 -2.88 -6.28
C LEU A 63 -15.69 -3.71 -5.01
N MET A 64 -16.63 -4.66 -5.08
CA MET A 64 -16.79 -5.68 -4.04
C MET A 64 -15.69 -6.75 -4.19
N GLY A 65 -14.87 -6.91 -3.16
CA GLY A 65 -13.82 -7.92 -3.08
C GLY A 65 -14.25 -9.19 -2.34
N GLY A 66 -13.27 -10.07 -2.10
CA GLY A 66 -13.43 -11.27 -1.26
C GLY A 66 -14.02 -12.49 -1.98
N CYS A 67 -14.23 -12.42 -3.30
CA CYS A 67 -14.74 -13.55 -4.09
C CYS A 67 -13.66 -14.58 -4.47
N TYR A 68 -12.37 -14.19 -4.43
CA TYR A 68 -11.25 -15.07 -4.76
C TYR A 68 -10.53 -15.51 -3.49
N SER A 69 -10.64 -16.80 -3.15
CA SER A 69 -10.04 -17.40 -1.97
C SER A 69 -9.24 -18.65 -2.37
N PRO A 70 -7.97 -18.51 -2.76
CA PRO A 70 -7.14 -19.61 -3.24
C PRO A 70 -6.65 -20.54 -2.13
N LEU A 71 -6.68 -20.09 -0.87
CA LEU A 71 -6.25 -20.86 0.29
C LEU A 71 -7.46 -21.37 1.10
N SER A 72 -7.36 -22.56 1.64
CA SER A 72 -8.34 -23.05 2.61
C SER A 72 -8.22 -22.26 3.93
N LYS A 73 -9.29 -22.30 4.74
CA LYS A 73 -9.23 -21.69 6.08
C LYS A 73 -8.11 -22.28 6.94
N ILE A 74 -7.89 -23.59 6.84
CA ILE A 74 -6.84 -24.29 7.59
C ILE A 74 -5.46 -23.77 7.17
N ASP A 75 -5.22 -23.57 5.86
CA ASP A 75 -3.95 -23.03 5.37
C ASP A 75 -3.73 -21.59 5.87
N MET A 76 -4.76 -20.77 5.83
CA MET A 76 -4.69 -19.40 6.35
C MET A 76 -4.41 -19.36 7.85
N ASP A 77 -5.08 -20.20 8.64
CA ASP A 77 -4.88 -20.30 10.09
C ASP A 77 -3.45 -20.78 10.41
N ASN A 78 -2.92 -21.75 9.66
CA ASN A 78 -1.56 -22.24 9.82
C ASN A 78 -0.51 -21.17 9.48
N ILE A 79 -0.68 -20.44 8.38
CA ILE A 79 0.21 -19.33 7.99
C ILE A 79 0.20 -18.23 9.06
N ASN A 80 -0.98 -17.86 9.54
CA ASN A 80 -1.11 -16.85 10.58
C ASN A 80 -0.43 -17.27 11.88
N LYS A 81 -0.69 -18.49 12.35
CA LYS A 81 -0.04 -19.04 13.56
C LYS A 81 1.47 -19.08 13.41
N ALA A 82 1.98 -19.49 12.26
CA ALA A 82 3.42 -19.50 12.01
C ALA A 82 4.01 -18.09 11.99
N ALA A 83 3.31 -17.10 11.42
CA ALA A 83 3.75 -15.71 11.43
C ALA A 83 3.81 -15.12 12.84
N LEU A 84 2.81 -15.38 13.68
CA LEU A 84 2.81 -14.99 15.09
C LEU A 84 3.97 -15.65 15.86
N THR A 85 4.23 -16.92 15.58
CA THR A 85 5.38 -17.66 16.16
C THR A 85 6.71 -17.01 15.75
N VAL A 86 6.85 -16.57 14.50
CA VAL A 86 8.03 -15.83 14.01
C VAL A 86 8.19 -14.52 14.76
N LEU A 87 7.11 -13.74 14.93
CA LEU A 87 7.16 -12.46 15.66
C LEU A 87 7.51 -12.63 17.13
N GLU A 88 7.00 -13.66 17.78
CA GLU A 88 7.26 -13.92 19.21
C GLU A 88 8.68 -14.46 19.46
N ASN A 89 9.16 -15.40 18.64
CA ASN A 89 10.42 -16.10 18.91
C ASN A 89 11.62 -15.54 18.14
N THR A 90 11.43 -15.11 16.89
CA THR A 90 12.48 -14.55 16.05
C THR A 90 12.51 -13.03 16.13
N GLY A 91 11.36 -12.37 15.95
CA GLY A 91 11.23 -10.93 15.98
C GLY A 91 11.93 -10.21 14.82
N ILE A 92 12.04 -8.89 14.90
CA ILE A 92 12.69 -8.02 13.90
C ILE A 92 14.02 -7.48 14.41
N SER A 93 14.99 -7.27 13.50
CA SER A 93 16.32 -6.71 13.83
C SER A 93 16.46 -5.27 13.36
N ASP A 94 17.64 -4.69 13.59
CA ASP A 94 18.04 -3.36 13.16
C ASP A 94 17.14 -2.23 13.69
N HIS A 95 16.50 -2.50 14.84
CA HIS A 95 15.73 -1.50 15.58
C HIS A 95 16.66 -0.41 16.14
N PHE A 96 16.12 0.76 16.42
CA PHE A 96 16.80 1.91 16.99
C PHE A 96 16.11 2.37 18.28
N GLU A 97 16.81 3.20 19.05
CA GLU A 97 16.42 3.59 20.42
C GLU A 97 14.99 4.16 20.48
N GLU A 98 14.65 5.14 19.62
CA GLU A 98 13.30 5.74 19.62
C GLU A 98 12.19 4.67 19.42
N LEU A 99 12.40 3.72 18.49
CA LEU A 99 11.42 2.64 18.26
C LEU A 99 11.28 1.76 19.50
N VAL A 100 12.40 1.38 20.10
CA VAL A 100 12.42 0.54 21.31
C VAL A 100 11.71 1.23 22.46
N ASP A 101 12.02 2.50 22.71
CA ASP A 101 11.43 3.30 23.80
C ASP A 101 9.91 3.48 23.65
N LEU A 102 9.43 3.53 22.41
CA LEU A 102 7.99 3.65 22.13
C LEU A 102 7.22 2.35 22.38
N ILE A 103 7.81 1.19 22.07
CA ILE A 103 7.01 -0.04 22.03
C ILE A 103 7.29 -1.04 23.15
N LEU A 104 8.47 -1.05 23.79
CA LEU A 104 8.72 -1.93 24.95
C LEU A 104 7.76 -1.68 26.12
N PRO A 105 7.45 -0.42 26.49
CA PRO A 105 6.49 -0.15 27.56
C PRO A 105 5.08 -0.71 27.29
N ASN A 106 4.78 -0.98 26.02
CA ASN A 106 3.48 -1.45 25.55
C ASN A 106 3.42 -2.98 25.34
N GLY A 107 4.40 -3.74 25.85
CA GLY A 107 4.33 -5.21 25.91
C GLY A 107 5.18 -5.95 24.90
N ALA A 108 5.88 -5.27 23.98
CA ALA A 108 6.94 -5.87 23.18
C ALA A 108 8.18 -6.15 24.07
N PHE A 109 9.10 -7.00 23.61
CA PHE A 109 10.32 -7.32 24.37
C PHE A 109 11.50 -7.59 23.45
N LEU A 110 12.72 -7.48 23.99
CA LEU A 110 13.94 -7.91 23.32
C LEU A 110 14.28 -9.34 23.71
N ASN A 111 14.46 -10.23 22.74
CA ASN A 111 14.89 -11.58 23.01
C ASN A 111 16.40 -11.66 23.34
N LYS A 112 16.91 -12.84 23.69
CA LYS A 112 18.33 -13.06 24.02
C LYS A 112 19.32 -12.70 22.90
N HIS A 113 18.85 -12.54 21.68
CA HIS A 113 19.65 -12.13 20.51
C HIS A 113 19.51 -10.65 20.20
N GLY A 114 18.85 -9.87 21.07
CA GLY A 114 18.61 -8.45 20.89
C GLY A 114 17.61 -8.13 19.78
N ARG A 115 16.75 -9.06 19.39
CA ARG A 115 15.71 -8.81 18.38
C ARG A 115 14.41 -8.40 19.06
N LEU A 116 13.70 -7.46 18.45
CA LEU A 116 12.44 -6.94 18.95
C LEU A 116 11.30 -7.91 18.63
N CYS A 117 10.68 -8.46 19.65
CA CYS A 117 9.66 -9.49 19.59
C CYS A 117 8.30 -8.98 20.09
N PHE A 118 7.24 -9.59 19.56
CA PHE A 118 5.85 -9.28 19.88
C PHE A 118 5.15 -10.55 20.36
N PRO A 119 4.73 -10.63 21.65
CA PRO A 119 3.97 -11.76 22.15
C PRO A 119 2.69 -12.00 21.35
N GLN A 120 2.32 -13.27 21.18
CA GLN A 120 1.10 -13.63 20.45
C GLN A 120 -0.14 -12.94 21.06
N SER A 121 -0.27 -12.91 22.39
CA SER A 121 -1.39 -12.26 23.09
C SER A 121 -1.47 -10.76 22.78
N LEU A 122 -0.32 -10.06 22.74
CA LEU A 122 -0.26 -8.65 22.34
C LEU A 122 -0.74 -8.46 20.92
N MET A 123 -0.32 -9.31 19.99
CA MET A 123 -0.75 -9.24 18.59
C MET A 123 -2.25 -9.48 18.42
N GLU A 124 -2.82 -10.43 19.17
CA GLU A 124 -4.25 -10.71 19.17
C GLU A 124 -5.06 -9.50 19.67
N ASP A 125 -4.62 -8.85 20.76
CA ASP A 125 -5.24 -7.64 21.30
C ASP A 125 -5.16 -6.46 20.33
N ILE A 126 -3.99 -6.23 19.73
CA ILE A 126 -3.80 -5.17 18.71
C ILE A 126 -4.76 -5.38 17.54
N LEU A 127 -4.81 -6.60 17.01
CA LEU A 127 -5.65 -6.91 15.87
C LEU A 127 -7.15 -6.85 16.19
N ALA A 128 -7.55 -7.19 17.40
CA ALA A 128 -8.94 -7.04 17.84
C ALA A 128 -9.37 -5.56 17.90
N ASN A 129 -8.47 -4.68 18.34
CA ASN A 129 -8.74 -3.25 18.56
C ASN A 129 -8.38 -2.35 17.38
N SER A 130 -7.67 -2.84 16.37
CA SER A 130 -7.31 -2.06 15.18
C SER A 130 -8.54 -1.58 14.42
N ALA A 131 -8.45 -0.41 13.78
CA ALA A 131 -9.49 0.14 12.92
C ALA A 131 -9.88 -0.85 11.82
N LYS A 132 -11.18 -1.03 11.62
CA LYS A 132 -11.74 -1.95 10.61
C LYS A 132 -12.10 -1.25 9.31
N GLU A 133 -12.24 0.05 9.36
CA GLU A 133 -12.54 0.91 8.22
C GLU A 133 -11.93 2.29 8.41
N PHE A 134 -11.66 2.96 7.30
CA PHE A 134 -11.19 4.35 7.30
C PHE A 134 -11.57 5.04 5.99
N TYR A 135 -11.45 6.35 5.97
CA TYR A 135 -11.71 7.18 4.79
C TYR A 135 -10.43 7.84 4.30
N VAL A 136 -10.29 7.93 2.98
CA VAL A 136 -9.34 8.82 2.31
C VAL A 136 -10.16 9.73 1.41
N TYR A 137 -10.08 11.03 1.64
CA TYR A 137 -10.97 11.99 1.01
C TYR A 137 -10.38 12.50 -0.31
N ALA A 138 -11.24 12.70 -1.29
CA ALA A 138 -10.92 13.51 -2.44
C ALA A 138 -10.99 15.01 -2.07
N ARG A 139 -10.52 15.88 -2.97
CA ARG A 139 -10.49 17.33 -2.73
C ARG A 139 -11.35 18.07 -3.74
N GLY A 140 -11.72 19.32 -3.39
CA GLY A 140 -12.38 20.26 -4.29
C GLY A 140 -13.65 19.71 -4.92
N GLU A 141 -13.77 19.72 -6.24
CA GLU A 141 -14.96 19.28 -6.97
C GLU A 141 -15.18 17.76 -6.93
N ARG A 142 -14.17 16.99 -6.52
CA ARG A 142 -14.23 15.54 -6.39
C ARG A 142 -14.64 15.07 -4.99
N GLU A 143 -14.64 15.97 -3.99
CA GLU A 143 -15.04 15.67 -2.62
C GLU A 143 -16.44 15.05 -2.57
N GLY A 144 -16.58 13.97 -1.80
CA GLY A 144 -17.81 13.18 -1.69
C GLY A 144 -18.13 12.26 -2.88
N LYS A 145 -17.53 12.50 -4.05
CA LYS A 145 -17.73 11.66 -5.24
C LYS A 145 -16.67 10.58 -5.37
N ASP A 146 -15.41 10.96 -5.13
CA ASP A 146 -14.25 10.12 -5.30
C ASP A 146 -13.60 9.80 -3.92
N ASP A 147 -14.30 10.04 -2.83
CA ASP A 147 -13.89 9.62 -1.50
C ASP A 147 -13.80 8.09 -1.42
N MET A 148 -12.75 7.60 -0.81
CA MET A 148 -12.54 6.16 -0.63
C MET A 148 -12.97 5.76 0.77
N HIS A 149 -14.03 4.94 0.89
CA HIS A 149 -14.39 4.25 2.12
C HIS A 149 -13.75 2.87 2.13
N CYS A 150 -12.60 2.76 2.77
CA CYS A 150 -11.82 1.54 2.84
C CYS A 150 -12.39 0.62 3.93
N THR A 151 -12.90 -0.53 3.52
CA THR A 151 -13.48 -1.56 4.38
C THR A 151 -12.88 -2.93 4.03
N SER A 152 -13.20 -3.96 4.80
CA SER A 152 -12.77 -5.34 4.49
C SER A 152 -13.27 -5.88 3.14
N LYS A 153 -14.21 -5.22 2.49
CA LYS A 153 -14.85 -5.68 1.23
C LYS A 153 -14.64 -4.74 0.05
N SER A 154 -14.26 -3.48 0.27
CA SER A 154 -14.03 -2.53 -0.83
C SER A 154 -12.69 -2.77 -1.50
N VAL A 155 -12.65 -2.66 -2.83
CA VAL A 155 -11.44 -2.74 -3.65
C VAL A 155 -11.34 -1.48 -4.48
N TYR A 156 -10.27 -0.73 -4.29
CA TYR A 156 -9.92 0.45 -5.04
C TYR A 156 -8.67 0.18 -5.88
N PHE A 157 -8.59 0.81 -7.05
CA PHE A 157 -7.42 0.72 -7.91
C PHE A 157 -6.58 1.99 -7.79
N ALA A 158 -5.28 1.81 -7.69
CA ALA A 158 -4.29 2.87 -7.74
C ALA A 158 -3.28 2.58 -8.85
N ASN A 159 -2.69 3.63 -9.42
CA ASN A 159 -1.41 3.48 -10.07
C ASN A 159 -0.35 3.32 -8.98
N SER A 160 0.68 2.57 -9.26
CA SER A 160 1.73 2.27 -8.28
C SER A 160 3.09 2.21 -8.98
N GLY A 161 4.13 2.34 -8.22
CA GLY A 161 5.48 2.15 -8.74
C GLY A 161 6.46 2.94 -7.89
N THR A 162 7.14 3.78 -8.30
CA THR A 162 8.25 4.69 -8.28
C THR A 162 9.29 4.19 -9.25
N ALA A 163 8.91 4.17 -10.54
CA ALA A 163 9.83 3.77 -11.59
C ALA A 163 10.90 4.86 -11.79
N VAL A 164 12.14 4.43 -11.94
CA VAL A 164 13.29 5.33 -12.18
C VAL A 164 13.44 5.76 -13.63
N THR A 165 12.69 5.11 -14.54
CA THR A 165 12.70 5.40 -15.98
C THR A 165 11.28 5.43 -16.53
N THR A 166 11.07 6.23 -17.59
CA THR A 166 9.82 6.28 -18.33
C THR A 166 10.09 6.06 -19.83
N PHE A 167 9.06 5.56 -20.54
CA PHE A 167 9.13 5.41 -21.99
C PHE A 167 8.71 6.72 -22.66
N ASP A 168 9.63 7.33 -23.38
CA ASP A 168 9.36 8.51 -24.18
C ASP A 168 8.76 8.11 -25.53
N SER A 169 7.49 8.48 -25.75
CA SER A 169 6.74 8.13 -26.95
C SER A 169 7.24 8.85 -28.22
N GLN A 170 7.93 9.98 -28.09
CA GLN A 170 8.46 10.74 -29.21
C GLN A 170 9.77 10.14 -29.72
N THR A 171 10.70 9.90 -28.80
CA THR A 171 12.01 9.29 -29.12
C THR A 171 11.95 7.78 -29.22
N LYS A 172 10.84 7.15 -28.77
CA LYS A 172 10.64 5.68 -28.67
C LYS A 172 11.74 4.97 -27.89
N SER A 173 12.26 5.62 -26.86
CA SER A 173 13.32 5.10 -25.99
C SER A 173 12.97 5.29 -24.52
N TYR A 174 13.61 4.52 -23.64
CA TYR A 174 13.56 4.75 -22.21
C TYR A 174 14.53 5.85 -21.82
N ARG A 175 14.10 6.72 -20.93
CA ARG A 175 14.93 7.76 -20.31
C ARG A 175 14.69 7.84 -18.80
N PRO A 176 15.59 8.42 -18.01
CA PRO A 176 15.29 8.78 -16.62
C PRO A 176 14.00 9.58 -16.53
N SER A 177 13.19 9.29 -15.53
CA SER A 177 11.98 10.04 -15.24
C SER A 177 12.33 11.37 -14.56
N ILE A 178 11.51 12.37 -14.76
CA ILE A 178 11.70 13.74 -14.24
C ILE A 178 10.42 14.23 -13.56
N LEU A 179 10.49 15.33 -12.81
CA LEU A 179 9.34 15.93 -12.12
C LEU A 179 8.15 16.17 -13.04
N ARG A 180 8.39 16.60 -14.27
CA ARG A 180 7.33 16.80 -15.25
C ARG A 180 6.54 15.53 -15.56
N ASP A 181 7.19 14.38 -15.56
CA ASP A 181 6.52 13.09 -15.78
C ASP A 181 5.56 12.76 -14.64
N ILE A 182 5.92 13.08 -13.38
CA ILE A 182 5.02 12.92 -12.23
C ILE A 182 3.72 13.71 -12.47
N TYR A 183 3.84 14.98 -12.84
CA TYR A 183 2.67 15.82 -13.12
C TYR A 183 1.83 15.27 -14.29
N ASP A 184 2.46 14.87 -15.40
CA ASP A 184 1.76 14.38 -16.59
C ASP A 184 1.06 13.04 -16.30
N PHE A 185 1.68 12.11 -15.55
CA PHE A 185 1.01 10.89 -15.08
C PHE A 185 -0.14 11.18 -14.11
N THR A 186 0.04 12.14 -13.22
CA THR A 186 -1.01 12.57 -12.30
C THR A 186 -2.22 13.09 -13.08
N ARG A 187 -2.02 13.94 -14.08
CA ARG A 187 -3.07 14.43 -14.98
C ARG A 187 -3.76 13.31 -15.73
N LEU A 188 -2.99 12.34 -16.23
CA LEU A 188 -3.53 11.17 -16.92
C LEU A 188 -4.42 10.34 -15.99
N VAL A 189 -3.96 10.06 -14.78
CA VAL A 189 -4.72 9.28 -13.79
C VAL A 189 -5.96 10.02 -13.32
N ASP A 190 -5.90 11.35 -13.25
CA ASP A 190 -7.08 12.17 -12.91
C ASP A 190 -8.25 11.93 -13.87
N GLU A 191 -7.98 11.78 -15.17
CA GLU A 191 -8.98 11.52 -16.21
C GLU A 191 -9.45 10.04 -16.25
N LEU A 192 -8.76 9.12 -15.61
CA LEU A 192 -9.09 7.69 -15.61
C LEU A 192 -10.06 7.36 -14.47
N GLU A 193 -11.36 7.35 -14.75
CA GLU A 193 -12.42 7.19 -13.76
C GLU A 193 -12.33 5.92 -12.90
N ASN A 194 -11.72 4.85 -13.40
CA ASN A 194 -11.56 3.58 -12.68
C ASN A 194 -10.20 3.44 -11.98
N ILE A 195 -9.38 4.48 -11.95
CA ILE A 195 -8.24 4.59 -11.06
C ILE A 195 -8.64 5.55 -9.94
N HIS A 196 -8.77 5.04 -8.74
CA HIS A 196 -9.39 5.74 -7.61
C HIS A 196 -8.39 6.58 -6.81
N MET A 197 -7.15 6.13 -6.75
CA MET A 197 -6.08 6.75 -5.97
C MET A 197 -4.82 6.93 -6.80
N LEU A 198 -4.13 8.02 -6.57
CA LEU A 198 -2.80 8.31 -7.12
C LEU A 198 -1.72 7.68 -6.25
N GLY A 199 -0.69 7.12 -6.88
CA GLY A 199 0.55 6.74 -6.23
C GLY A 199 1.74 7.46 -6.86
N ASP A 200 2.88 7.40 -6.23
CA ASP A 200 4.16 7.89 -6.78
C ASP A 200 4.54 7.05 -8.00
N THR A 201 4.14 7.49 -9.19
CA THR A 201 4.30 6.70 -10.42
C THR A 201 5.75 6.57 -10.84
N VAL A 202 6.49 7.67 -10.80
CA VAL A 202 7.90 7.76 -11.22
C VAL A 202 8.69 8.68 -10.30
N LEU A 203 10.01 8.53 -10.34
CA LEU A 203 10.95 9.35 -9.55
C LEU A 203 11.30 10.64 -10.31
N ALA A 204 11.37 11.79 -9.61
CA ALA A 204 11.92 13.03 -10.16
C ALA A 204 13.45 13.00 -10.13
N SER A 205 14.08 12.25 -11.05
CA SER A 205 15.53 12.05 -11.10
C SER A 205 16.33 13.32 -11.47
N ASP A 206 15.62 14.37 -11.89
CA ASP A 206 16.17 15.69 -12.19
C ASP A 206 16.34 16.57 -10.93
N ILE A 207 15.94 16.10 -9.75
CA ILE A 207 16.06 16.80 -8.48
C ILE A 207 16.93 15.97 -7.53
N GLU A 208 18.13 16.48 -7.19
CA GLU A 208 19.08 15.79 -6.34
C GLU A 208 18.83 16.01 -4.84
N ASP A 209 18.38 17.21 -4.46
CA ASP A 209 18.11 17.56 -3.07
C ASP A 209 16.81 16.91 -2.58
N ASP A 210 16.89 16.11 -1.50
CA ASP A 210 15.79 15.30 -1.00
C ASP A 210 14.59 16.13 -0.54
N PHE A 211 14.82 17.27 0.11
CA PHE A 211 13.73 18.16 0.52
C PHE A 211 13.00 18.74 -0.71
N THR A 212 13.78 19.28 -1.65
CA THR A 212 13.24 19.83 -2.90
C THR A 212 12.51 18.77 -3.70
N HIS A 213 13.03 17.53 -3.75
CA HIS A 213 12.40 16.38 -4.41
C HIS A 213 11.03 16.10 -3.81
N ASP A 214 10.95 15.89 -2.49
CA ASP A 214 9.69 15.51 -1.82
C ASP A 214 8.64 16.61 -1.95
N ILE A 215 9.00 17.87 -1.71
CA ILE A 215 8.06 19.00 -1.77
C ILE A 215 7.55 19.24 -3.20
N ASN A 216 8.42 19.13 -4.22
CA ASN A 216 7.98 19.27 -5.61
C ASN A 216 7.16 18.07 -6.09
N THR A 217 7.45 16.85 -5.63
CA THR A 217 6.61 15.67 -5.88
C THR A 217 5.20 15.89 -5.31
N VAL A 218 5.10 16.30 -4.05
CA VAL A 218 3.82 16.68 -3.43
C VAL A 218 3.10 17.76 -4.26
N TYR A 219 3.80 18.83 -4.62
CA TYR A 219 3.22 19.90 -5.42
C TYR A 219 2.72 19.42 -6.79
N ALA A 220 3.48 18.60 -7.50
CA ALA A 220 3.10 18.06 -8.80
C ALA A 220 1.82 17.21 -8.71
N ILE A 221 1.72 16.34 -7.68
CA ILE A 221 0.55 15.51 -7.43
C ILE A 221 -0.68 16.36 -7.09
N LEU A 222 -0.54 17.30 -6.16
CA LEU A 222 -1.64 18.16 -5.72
C LEU A 222 -2.16 19.08 -6.83
N SER A 223 -1.26 19.57 -7.69
CA SER A 223 -1.59 20.43 -8.83
C SER A 223 -2.21 19.67 -9.99
N GLY A 224 -1.90 18.40 -10.14
CA GLY A 224 -2.36 17.57 -11.24
C GLY A 224 -3.71 16.90 -11.02
N SER A 225 -4.11 16.65 -9.78
CA SER A 225 -5.34 15.90 -9.44
C SER A 225 -5.94 16.31 -8.10
N GLN A 226 -7.23 16.05 -7.95
CA GLN A 226 -7.97 16.20 -6.69
C GLN A 226 -8.35 14.84 -6.06
N LYS A 227 -7.97 13.73 -6.68
CA LYS A 227 -8.19 12.37 -6.15
C LYS A 227 -7.37 12.13 -4.88
N PRO A 228 -7.77 11.14 -4.05
CA PRO A 228 -6.92 10.60 -2.99
C PRO A 228 -5.54 10.21 -3.53
N ALA A 229 -4.50 10.37 -2.71
CA ALA A 229 -3.14 10.04 -3.11
C ALA A 229 -2.41 9.20 -2.03
N CYS A 230 -1.45 8.38 -2.47
CA CYS A 230 -0.45 7.76 -1.61
C CYS A 230 0.91 8.36 -1.99
N ILE A 231 1.62 8.93 -1.01
CA ILE A 231 2.89 9.63 -1.22
C ILE A 231 3.93 9.06 -0.27
N THR A 232 5.14 8.86 -0.79
CA THR A 232 6.31 8.45 -0.02
C THR A 232 7.22 9.66 0.25
N PHE A 233 7.99 9.60 1.32
CA PHE A 233 8.95 10.62 1.69
C PHE A 233 10.34 10.01 1.86
N ARG A 234 11.38 10.81 1.67
CA ARG A 234 12.77 10.44 1.87
C ARG A 234 13.24 10.71 3.29
N ASP A 235 12.65 11.75 3.93
CA ASP A 235 13.01 12.14 5.29
C ASP A 235 11.77 12.60 6.08
N ARG A 236 11.69 12.20 7.36
CA ARG A 236 10.60 12.54 8.28
C ARG A 236 10.44 14.04 8.50
N SER A 237 11.52 14.81 8.43
CA SER A 237 11.49 16.27 8.61
C SER A 237 10.72 17.01 7.51
N HIS A 238 10.48 16.36 6.37
CA HIS A 238 9.71 16.93 5.25
C HIS A 238 8.19 16.89 5.48
N ILE A 239 7.70 16.00 6.36
CA ILE A 239 6.27 15.79 6.63
C ILE A 239 5.55 17.08 7.05
N PRO A 240 6.05 17.89 8.01
CA PRO A 240 5.38 19.13 8.40
C PRO A 240 5.24 20.13 7.26
N HIS A 241 6.21 20.18 6.35
CA HIS A 241 6.18 21.04 5.17
C HIS A 241 5.16 20.56 4.15
N ALA A 242 5.07 19.25 3.92
CA ALA A 242 4.06 18.65 3.06
C ALA A 242 2.64 18.87 3.60
N ILE A 243 2.42 18.74 4.92
CA ILE A 243 1.12 19.01 5.57
C ILE A 243 0.66 20.43 5.28
N ARG A 244 1.55 21.43 5.28
CA ARG A 244 1.19 22.82 4.92
C ARG A 244 0.70 22.94 3.47
N LEU A 245 1.28 22.18 2.55
CA LEU A 245 0.80 22.11 1.16
C LEU A 245 -0.55 21.38 1.07
N PHE A 246 -0.73 20.30 1.82
CA PHE A 246 -2.01 19.60 1.89
C PHE A 246 -3.11 20.48 2.48
N ASP A 247 -2.82 21.23 3.53
CA ASP A 247 -3.73 22.21 4.12
C ASP A 247 -4.15 23.28 3.11
N PHE A 248 -3.17 23.89 2.43
CA PHE A 248 -3.43 24.86 1.40
C PHE A 248 -4.33 24.31 0.28
N ALA A 249 -4.03 23.10 -0.20
CA ALA A 249 -4.81 22.42 -1.24
C ALA A 249 -6.20 21.98 -0.78
N SER A 250 -6.42 21.88 0.53
CA SER A 250 -7.68 21.47 1.16
C SER A 250 -8.51 22.66 1.70
N GLY A 251 -8.08 23.89 1.42
CA GLY A 251 -8.86 25.11 1.74
C GLY A 251 -8.34 25.90 2.94
N GLY A 252 -7.22 25.56 3.54
CA GLY A 252 -6.55 26.33 4.58
C GLY A 252 -6.03 25.52 5.75
N GLU A 253 -5.45 26.21 6.70
CA GLU A 253 -4.77 25.60 7.87
C GLU A 253 -5.69 24.63 8.65
N GLY A 254 -5.17 23.42 8.93
CA GLY A 254 -5.87 22.36 9.64
C GLY A 254 -6.98 21.65 8.84
N SER A 255 -7.19 22.00 7.58
CA SER A 255 -8.22 21.36 6.75
C SER A 255 -7.86 19.94 6.36
N PHE A 256 -6.59 19.68 6.06
CA PHE A 256 -6.11 18.33 5.75
C PHE A 256 -6.32 17.34 6.90
N MET A 257 -6.02 17.74 8.13
CA MET A 257 -6.18 16.86 9.29
C MET A 257 -7.65 16.49 9.58
N LYS A 258 -8.62 17.31 9.16
CA LYS A 258 -10.05 17.00 9.29
C LYS A 258 -10.53 16.01 8.24
N LYS A 259 -9.98 16.09 7.03
CA LYS A 259 -10.30 15.23 5.89
C LYS A 259 -9.02 14.84 5.15
N PRO A 260 -8.25 13.86 5.66
CA PRO A 260 -7.00 13.46 5.05
C PRO A 260 -7.22 12.94 3.62
N SER A 261 -6.58 13.59 2.65
CA SER A 261 -6.64 13.24 1.24
C SER A 261 -5.41 12.46 0.77
N VAL A 262 -4.47 12.21 1.68
CA VAL A 262 -3.20 11.54 1.38
C VAL A 262 -2.96 10.44 2.41
N ILE A 263 -2.52 9.28 1.91
CA ILE A 263 -1.96 8.18 2.69
C ILE A 263 -0.44 8.28 2.59
N PHE A 264 0.26 8.03 3.69
CA PHE A 264 1.72 8.02 3.72
C PHE A 264 2.22 6.60 3.46
N GLY A 265 2.89 6.40 2.33
CA GLY A 265 3.43 5.10 1.91
C GLY A 265 4.86 4.87 2.37
N GLY A 266 5.24 3.60 2.51
CA GLY A 266 6.63 3.24 2.80
C GLY A 266 6.87 1.75 2.96
N CYS A 267 8.17 1.37 2.94
CA CYS A 267 8.64 0.02 3.18
C CYS A 267 9.47 -0.01 4.49
N PRO A 268 8.81 0.05 5.67
CA PRO A 268 9.51 0.16 6.95
C PRO A 268 10.22 -1.12 7.38
N ILE A 269 9.95 -2.25 6.71
CA ILE A 269 10.66 -3.52 6.91
C ILE A 269 11.41 -3.91 5.63
N VAL A 270 12.71 -4.10 5.77
CA VAL A 270 13.58 -4.69 4.75
C VAL A 270 13.63 -6.20 4.99
N SER A 271 13.11 -6.96 4.03
CA SER A 271 13.11 -8.43 4.12
C SER A 271 14.53 -9.01 4.12
N PRO A 272 14.87 -9.98 4.99
CA PRO A 272 13.97 -10.62 5.96
C PRO A 272 14.00 -9.95 7.35
N LEU A 273 12.85 -9.50 7.82
CA LEU A 273 12.60 -9.12 9.22
C LEU A 273 13.60 -8.08 9.79
N ARG A 274 13.94 -7.05 9.02
CA ARG A 274 14.86 -5.98 9.41
C ARG A 274 14.16 -4.62 9.32
N VAL A 275 14.40 -3.77 10.30
CA VAL A 275 13.88 -2.40 10.27
C VAL A 275 14.66 -1.55 9.26
N GLY A 276 13.97 -0.92 8.32
CA GLY A 276 14.49 0.15 7.48
C GLY A 276 14.28 1.48 8.19
N ARG A 277 15.33 2.03 8.75
CA ARG A 277 15.27 3.13 9.72
C ARG A 277 14.51 4.34 9.19
N GLU A 278 14.87 4.86 8.03
CA GLU A 278 14.28 6.08 7.46
C GLU A 278 12.76 5.92 7.26
N ASN A 279 12.34 4.81 6.64
CA ASN A 279 10.91 4.53 6.44
C ASN A 279 10.17 4.27 7.76
N MET A 280 10.84 3.67 8.74
CA MET A 280 10.25 3.45 10.06
C MET A 280 10.07 4.77 10.84
N GLU A 281 11.01 5.69 10.74
CA GLU A 281 10.92 7.03 11.34
C GLU A 281 9.74 7.82 10.74
N ILE A 282 9.54 7.77 9.41
CA ILE A 282 8.40 8.36 8.72
C ILE A 282 7.09 7.73 9.21
N LEU A 283 7.04 6.41 9.33
CA LEU A 283 5.88 5.68 9.85
C LEU A 283 5.55 6.12 11.27
N ILE A 284 6.55 6.23 12.15
CA ILE A 284 6.38 6.67 13.54
C ILE A 284 5.74 8.06 13.59
N ASP A 285 6.27 9.02 12.84
CA ASP A 285 5.75 10.40 12.85
C ASP A 285 4.35 10.48 12.25
N THR A 286 4.09 9.75 11.18
CA THR A 286 2.76 9.65 10.57
C THR A 286 1.74 9.06 11.55
N ALA A 287 2.11 7.98 12.25
CA ALA A 287 1.26 7.35 13.26
C ALA A 287 0.98 8.30 14.45
N LYS A 288 2.00 9.01 14.96
CA LYS A 288 1.84 10.04 16.01
C LYS A 288 0.86 11.13 15.61
N LEU A 289 0.81 11.49 14.35
CA LEU A 289 -0.16 12.45 13.80
C LEU A 289 -1.57 11.87 13.61
N GLY A 290 -1.73 10.56 13.74
CA GLY A 290 -3.02 9.90 13.53
C GLY A 290 -3.42 9.77 12.07
N LEU A 291 -2.47 9.86 11.14
CA LEU A 291 -2.69 9.74 9.72
C LEU A 291 -2.62 8.27 9.27
N THR A 292 -3.23 7.99 8.14
CA THR A 292 -3.23 6.64 7.54
C THR A 292 -1.88 6.36 6.89
N VAL A 293 -1.36 5.14 7.10
CA VAL A 293 -0.13 4.65 6.48
C VAL A 293 -0.42 3.48 5.54
N ASP A 294 0.28 3.44 4.42
CA ASP A 294 0.34 2.30 3.49
C ASP A 294 1.66 1.57 3.68
N LEU A 295 1.59 0.29 4.02
CA LEU A 295 2.74 -0.51 4.41
C LEU A 295 3.02 -1.57 3.34
N ALA A 296 4.14 -1.41 2.65
CA ALA A 296 4.62 -2.40 1.70
C ALA A 296 5.73 -3.26 2.33
N VAL A 297 5.63 -4.57 2.14
CA VAL A 297 6.68 -5.54 2.48
C VAL A 297 6.96 -6.41 1.25
N PRO A 298 8.15 -6.35 0.65
CA PRO A 298 8.46 -7.02 -0.61
C PRO A 298 9.35 -8.27 -0.43
N PRO A 299 8.96 -9.31 0.34
CA PRO A 299 9.76 -10.52 0.44
C PRO A 299 9.76 -11.29 -0.88
N GLN A 300 10.94 -11.68 -1.36
CA GLN A 300 11.13 -12.41 -2.62
C GLN A 300 11.42 -13.89 -2.34
N ALA A 301 10.53 -14.77 -2.80
CA ALA A 301 10.69 -16.21 -2.64
C ALA A 301 12.04 -16.72 -3.20
N GLY A 302 12.82 -17.40 -2.38
CA GLY A 302 14.14 -17.94 -2.75
C GLY A 302 15.28 -16.92 -2.75
N ALA A 303 15.01 -15.62 -2.44
CA ALA A 303 16.03 -14.59 -2.34
C ALA A 303 16.04 -13.94 -0.95
N THR A 304 15.03 -13.12 -0.63
CA THR A 304 14.88 -12.46 0.68
C THR A 304 13.80 -13.10 1.54
N ALA A 305 13.24 -14.23 1.08
CA ALA A 305 12.29 -15.06 1.79
C ALA A 305 12.53 -16.55 1.48
N PRO A 306 11.92 -17.47 2.25
CA PRO A 306 12.01 -18.90 1.97
C PRO A 306 11.59 -19.25 0.54
N ALA A 307 12.19 -20.31 -0.03
CA ALA A 307 11.89 -20.75 -1.41
C ALA A 307 10.45 -21.28 -1.59
N THR A 308 9.81 -21.73 -0.50
CA THR A 308 8.42 -22.21 -0.55
C THR A 308 7.44 -21.05 -0.46
N LEU A 309 6.36 -21.11 -1.24
CA LEU A 309 5.31 -20.08 -1.21
C LEU A 309 4.69 -19.91 0.18
N ALA A 310 4.43 -21.00 0.89
CA ALA A 310 3.91 -20.94 2.26
C ALA A 310 4.88 -20.22 3.21
N GLY A 311 6.19 -20.53 3.12
CA GLY A 311 7.21 -19.85 3.92
C GLY A 311 7.34 -18.37 3.58
N THR A 312 7.27 -18.01 2.28
CA THR A 312 7.24 -16.61 1.86
C THR A 312 6.02 -15.87 2.42
N LEU A 313 4.84 -16.48 2.38
CA LEU A 313 3.62 -15.89 2.95
C LEU A 313 3.73 -15.73 4.47
N VAL A 314 4.27 -16.70 5.19
CA VAL A 314 4.52 -16.59 6.64
C VAL A 314 5.39 -15.38 6.95
N GLN A 315 6.48 -15.18 6.21
CA GLN A 315 7.37 -14.03 6.39
C GLN A 315 6.66 -12.71 6.04
N ALA A 316 5.96 -12.65 4.90
CA ALA A 316 5.23 -11.46 4.50
C ALA A 316 4.18 -11.05 5.53
N VAL A 317 3.44 -12.02 6.06
CA VAL A 317 2.44 -11.76 7.13
C VAL A 317 3.14 -11.29 8.40
N ALA A 318 4.24 -11.92 8.82
CA ALA A 318 4.98 -11.50 10.01
C ALA A 318 5.52 -10.07 9.87
N GLU A 319 6.16 -9.73 8.75
CA GLU A 319 6.68 -8.37 8.48
C GLU A 319 5.56 -7.33 8.48
N THR A 320 4.43 -7.63 7.86
CA THR A 320 3.26 -6.74 7.86
C THR A 320 2.68 -6.55 9.27
N LEU A 321 2.51 -7.66 10.01
CA LEU A 321 1.98 -7.61 11.37
C LEU A 321 2.90 -6.87 12.34
N ALA A 322 4.22 -6.93 12.16
CA ALA A 322 5.16 -6.11 12.93
C ALA A 322 4.89 -4.61 12.72
N CYS A 323 4.71 -4.18 11.48
CA CYS A 323 4.36 -2.78 11.19
C CYS A 323 3.00 -2.39 11.79
N VAL A 324 1.99 -3.26 11.66
CA VAL A 324 0.66 -3.03 12.25
C VAL A 324 0.77 -2.89 13.77
N ALA A 325 1.56 -3.74 14.42
CA ALA A 325 1.81 -3.65 15.86
C ALA A 325 2.45 -2.31 16.23
N ILE A 326 3.52 -1.92 15.55
CA ILE A 326 4.23 -0.66 15.80
C ILE A 326 3.27 0.54 15.69
N VAL A 327 2.50 0.63 14.61
CA VAL A 327 1.54 1.74 14.41
C VAL A 327 0.50 1.81 15.52
N ASN A 328 -0.04 0.66 15.95
CA ASN A 328 -1.07 0.62 16.98
C ASN A 328 -0.53 0.83 18.41
N LEU A 329 0.75 0.52 18.66
CA LEU A 329 1.38 0.74 19.98
C LEU A 329 1.86 2.18 20.17
N ILE A 330 2.06 2.94 19.10
CA ILE A 330 2.42 4.37 19.14
C ILE A 330 1.21 5.25 19.44
N ARG A 331 0.04 4.78 19.15
CA ARG A 331 -1.24 5.48 19.30
C ARG A 331 -1.95 5.08 20.57
#